data_963c1d44d40f9604b71ea4f972405d81
#
_entry.id   963c1d44d40f9604b71ea4f972405d81
#
_cell.length_a   1.000
_cell.length_b   1.000
_cell.length_c   1.000
_cell.angle_alpha   90.00
_cell.angle_beta   90.00
_cell.angle_gamma   90.00
#
_symmetry.space_group_name_H-M   'P 1'
#
loop_
_entity.id
_entity.type
_entity.pdbx_description
1 polymer ?
#
loop_
_entity_poly.entity_id
_entity_poly.type
_entity_poly.pdbx_seq_one_letter_code
_entity_poly.pdbx_strand_id
1 'polypeptide(L)'
;TTLRGFAVSPGRVTAPASVILSPDEFEQMEPGTILVCPTTTPAWTPLFAQARGLVTDIGGILAHGSIVAREFGIPAVMGTGNATQRITNGQQITVDGSAGTVDLGSDMPGGPG
;
A
#
# COMPACT_ATOMS: atom_id res chain seq x y z
N THR A 1 -13.95 -5.97 -4.64
CA THR A 1 -13.07 -6.80 -3.86
C THR A 1 -12.28 -5.98 -2.87
N THR A 2 -12.19 -6.43 -1.64
CA THR A 2 -11.54 -5.69 -0.57
C THR A 2 -10.56 -6.60 0.17
N LEU A 3 -9.34 -6.12 0.35
CA LEU A 3 -8.36 -6.80 1.19
C LEU A 3 -8.48 -6.23 2.60
N ARG A 4 -8.14 -7.04 3.58
CA ARG A 4 -8.16 -6.61 4.99
C ARG A 4 -6.82 -6.87 5.62
N GLY A 5 -6.42 -5.96 6.49
CA GLY A 5 -5.18 -6.07 7.24
C GLY A 5 -5.29 -5.25 8.51
N PHE A 6 -4.12 -4.91 9.06
CA PHE A 6 -4.06 -4.11 10.27
C PHE A 6 -4.11 -2.62 9.93
N ALA A 7 -4.96 -1.89 10.62
CA ALA A 7 -5.09 -0.43 10.47
C ALA A 7 -3.94 0.21 11.25
N VAL A 8 -2.83 0.48 10.58
CA VAL A 8 -1.61 0.92 11.27
C VAL A 8 -1.36 2.42 11.17
N SER A 9 -1.96 3.10 10.20
CA SER A 9 -1.83 4.55 10.09
C SER A 9 -3.14 5.09 9.50
N PRO A 10 -3.79 6.05 10.15
CA PRO A 10 -5.15 6.44 9.77
C PRO A 10 -5.19 7.28 8.50
N GLY A 11 -6.38 7.40 7.93
CA GLY A 11 -6.64 8.18 6.75
C GLY A 11 -7.11 7.32 5.60
N ARG A 12 -7.52 7.99 4.53
CA ARG A 12 -8.04 7.31 3.35
C ARG A 12 -7.49 8.00 2.10
N VAL A 13 -7.04 7.20 1.15
CA VAL A 13 -6.49 7.74 -0.10
C VAL A 13 -6.83 6.82 -1.25
N THR A 14 -7.13 7.42 -2.40
CA THR A 14 -7.36 6.69 -3.65
C THR A 14 -6.31 7.16 -4.65
N ALA A 15 -5.53 6.24 -5.18
CA ALA A 15 -4.46 6.55 -6.12
C ALA A 15 -4.01 5.28 -6.83
N PRO A 16 -3.25 5.42 -7.91
CA PRO A 16 -2.66 4.25 -8.56
C PRO A 16 -1.65 3.56 -7.65
N ALA A 17 -1.46 2.27 -7.83
CA ALA A 17 -0.53 1.48 -7.05
C ALA A 17 0.82 1.38 -7.75
N SER A 18 1.90 1.43 -6.96
CA SER A 18 3.23 1.03 -7.40
C SER A 18 3.59 -0.23 -6.63
N VAL A 19 3.65 -1.37 -7.32
CA VAL A 19 3.97 -2.64 -6.69
C VAL A 19 5.48 -2.84 -6.79
N ILE A 20 6.16 -2.78 -5.65
CA ILE A 20 7.61 -2.87 -5.55
C ILE A 20 7.94 -4.09 -4.69
N LEU A 21 8.57 -5.09 -5.28
CA LEU A 21 8.79 -6.36 -4.61
C LEU A 21 10.14 -6.43 -3.89
N SER A 22 11.11 -5.64 -4.31
CA SER A 22 12.45 -5.66 -3.71
C SER A 22 13.16 -4.34 -3.99
N PRO A 23 14.27 -4.06 -3.29
CA PRO A 23 15.03 -2.83 -3.55
C PRO A 23 15.50 -2.69 -5.00
N ASP A 24 15.68 -3.78 -5.72
CA ASP A 24 16.06 -3.71 -7.13
C ASP A 24 15.04 -2.98 -7.97
N GLU A 25 13.80 -2.87 -7.48
CA GLU A 25 12.71 -2.25 -8.22
C GLU A 25 12.40 -0.83 -7.76
N PHE A 26 13.20 -0.26 -6.88
CA PHE A 26 12.92 1.08 -6.34
C PHE A 26 12.75 2.13 -7.42
N GLU A 27 13.43 1.99 -8.55
CA GLU A 27 13.31 2.95 -9.65
C GLU A 27 11.93 2.94 -10.29
N GLN A 28 11.16 1.89 -10.07
CA GLN A 28 9.82 1.78 -10.64
C GLN A 28 8.77 2.50 -9.80
N MET A 29 9.15 3.03 -8.63
CA MET A 29 8.23 3.78 -7.79
C MET A 29 7.84 5.08 -8.46
N GLU A 30 6.53 5.30 -8.61
CA GLU A 30 5.99 6.53 -9.19
C GLU A 30 5.56 7.47 -8.06
N PRO A 31 6.01 8.74 -8.07
CA PRO A 31 5.56 9.68 -7.06
C PRO A 31 4.04 9.86 -7.09
N GLY A 32 3.44 9.98 -5.92
CA GLY A 32 2.00 10.19 -5.82
C GLY A 32 1.19 8.92 -5.91
N THR A 33 1.83 7.75 -5.85
CA THR A 33 1.12 6.47 -5.88
C THR A 33 1.10 5.84 -4.49
N ILE A 34 0.35 4.76 -4.36
CA ILE A 34 0.31 3.97 -3.14
C ILE A 34 1.35 2.87 -3.26
N LEU A 35 2.29 2.82 -2.32
CA LEU A 35 3.33 1.79 -2.31
C LEU A 35 2.74 0.47 -1.84
N VAL A 36 2.87 -0.56 -2.67
CA VAL A 36 2.42 -1.92 -2.37
C VAL A 36 3.64 -2.82 -2.40
N CYS A 37 3.97 -3.47 -1.27
CA CYS A 37 5.19 -4.26 -1.18
C CYS A 37 5.02 -5.40 -0.18
N PRO A 38 5.93 -6.38 -0.18
CA PRO A 38 5.83 -7.49 0.78
C PRO A 38 6.00 -7.01 2.23
N THR A 39 7.02 -6.23 2.48
CA THR A 39 7.31 -5.63 3.77
C THR A 39 8.33 -4.51 3.54
N THR A 40 8.62 -3.72 4.56
CA THR A 40 9.61 -2.65 4.42
C THR A 40 10.72 -2.81 5.45
N THR A 41 11.88 -2.27 5.11
CA THR A 41 13.01 -2.12 6.02
C THR A 41 13.45 -0.66 5.95
N PRO A 42 14.43 -0.23 6.78
CA PRO A 42 14.89 1.15 6.72
C PRO A 42 15.37 1.59 5.32
N ALA A 43 15.84 0.65 4.50
CA ALA A 43 16.26 1.00 3.14
C ALA A 43 15.11 1.51 2.27
N TRP A 44 13.86 1.21 2.63
CA TRP A 44 12.68 1.61 1.87
C TRP A 44 12.21 3.02 2.21
N THR A 45 12.77 3.63 3.26
CA THR A 45 12.29 4.92 3.75
C THR A 45 12.19 6.00 2.66
N PRO A 46 13.14 6.10 1.71
CA PRO A 46 13.00 7.13 0.67
C PRO A 46 11.74 7.00 -0.16
N LEU A 47 11.19 5.80 -0.32
CA LEU A 47 9.96 5.61 -1.08
C LEU A 47 8.74 6.21 -0.36
N PHE A 48 8.78 6.27 0.96
CA PHE A 48 7.68 6.81 1.73
C PHE A 48 7.45 8.29 1.43
N ALA A 49 8.52 9.03 1.12
CA ALA A 49 8.39 10.44 0.79
C ALA A 49 7.63 10.66 -0.52
N GLN A 50 7.58 9.65 -1.37
CA GLN A 50 6.89 9.72 -2.65
C GLN A 50 5.51 9.09 -2.60
N ALA A 51 5.21 8.32 -1.56
CA ALA A 51 3.98 7.53 -1.49
C ALA A 51 2.84 8.32 -0.86
N ARG A 52 1.63 8.06 -1.34
CA ARG A 52 0.43 8.63 -0.75
C ARG A 52 -0.24 7.65 0.22
N GLY A 53 0.20 6.42 0.21
CA GLY A 53 -0.29 5.38 1.11
C GLY A 53 0.61 4.17 1.07
N LEU A 54 0.38 3.22 1.96
CA LEU A 54 1.18 2.01 2.06
C LEU A 54 0.30 0.78 2.26
N VAL A 55 0.60 -0.28 1.52
CA VAL A 55 -0.03 -1.59 1.70
C VAL A 55 1.06 -2.64 1.70
N THR A 56 1.07 -3.52 2.71
CA THR A 56 2.05 -4.60 2.75
C THR A 56 1.38 -5.95 2.95
N ASP A 57 2.07 -7.01 2.48
CA ASP A 57 1.63 -8.38 2.72
C ASP A 57 1.84 -8.76 4.18
N ILE A 58 2.97 -8.39 4.75
CA ILE A 58 3.39 -8.79 6.08
C ILE A 58 3.63 -7.53 6.92
N GLY A 59 3.34 -7.64 8.20
CA GLY A 59 3.60 -6.56 9.13
C GLY A 59 2.40 -6.31 10.01
N GLY A 60 2.58 -5.43 10.98
CA GLY A 60 1.54 -5.07 11.91
C GLY A 60 1.91 -3.77 12.61
N ILE A 61 1.22 -3.49 13.69
CA ILE A 61 1.28 -2.17 14.33
C ILE A 61 2.68 -1.80 14.84
N LEU A 62 3.51 -2.80 15.13
CA LEU A 62 4.87 -2.58 15.61
C LEU A 62 5.93 -2.68 14.53
N ALA A 63 5.54 -2.94 13.28
CA ALA A 63 6.50 -3.09 12.20
C ALA A 63 7.09 -1.73 11.81
N HIS A 64 8.29 -1.77 11.22
CA HIS A 64 8.98 -0.58 10.76
C HIS A 64 8.08 0.30 9.88
N GLY A 65 7.41 -0.31 8.90
CA GLY A 65 6.55 0.45 8.00
C GLY A 65 5.40 1.15 8.70
N SER A 66 4.87 0.56 9.75
CA SER A 66 3.81 1.16 10.53
C SER A 66 4.28 2.45 11.19
N ILE A 67 5.46 2.40 11.79
CA ILE A 67 6.02 3.57 12.48
C ILE A 67 6.30 4.68 11.49
N VAL A 68 6.95 4.35 10.37
CA VAL A 68 7.33 5.33 9.35
C VAL A 68 6.10 5.94 8.68
N ALA A 69 5.09 5.10 8.38
CA ALA A 69 3.86 5.61 7.75
C ALA A 69 3.19 6.65 8.66
N ARG A 70 3.16 6.40 9.96
CA ARG A 70 2.57 7.35 10.89
C ARG A 70 3.39 8.64 10.96
N GLU A 71 4.71 8.53 10.89
CA GLU A 71 5.56 9.72 10.89
C GLU A 71 5.36 10.56 9.63
N PHE A 72 5.16 9.93 8.48
CA PHE A 72 4.91 10.64 7.23
C PHE A 72 3.45 11.08 7.09
N GLY A 73 2.57 10.59 7.95
CA GLY A 73 1.16 10.94 7.90
C GLY A 73 0.41 10.34 6.73
N ILE A 74 0.84 9.19 6.22
CA ILE A 74 0.17 8.54 5.10
C ILE A 74 -0.69 7.37 5.59
N PRO A 75 -1.87 7.16 4.98
CA PRO A 75 -2.69 6.00 5.33
C PRO A 75 -1.97 4.69 5.03
N ALA A 76 -2.10 3.71 5.92
CA ALA A 76 -1.39 2.45 5.73
C ALA A 76 -2.18 1.28 6.29
N VAL A 77 -2.18 0.17 5.54
CA VAL A 77 -2.76 -1.11 5.93
C VAL A 77 -1.69 -2.16 5.72
N MET A 78 -1.38 -2.93 6.74
CA MET A 78 -0.32 -3.93 6.70
C MET A 78 -0.87 -5.29 7.02
N GLY A 79 -0.13 -6.33 6.62
CA GLY A 79 -0.52 -7.69 6.98
C GLY A 79 -1.71 -8.22 6.19
N THR A 80 -1.86 -7.77 4.95
CA THR A 80 -2.98 -8.25 4.12
C THR A 80 -2.79 -9.68 3.65
N GLY A 81 -1.55 -10.17 3.65
CA GLY A 81 -1.25 -11.53 3.27
C GLY A 81 -0.84 -11.70 1.82
N ASN A 82 -1.47 -10.99 0.89
CA ASN A 82 -1.22 -11.23 -0.53
C ASN A 82 -1.47 -10.01 -1.42
N ALA A 83 -1.30 -8.81 -0.87
CA ALA A 83 -1.57 -7.60 -1.65
C ALA A 83 -0.71 -7.52 -2.91
N THR A 84 0.56 -7.94 -2.81
CA THR A 84 1.45 -7.86 -3.97
C THR A 84 1.02 -8.80 -5.10
N GLN A 85 0.24 -9.83 -4.79
CA GLN A 85 -0.28 -10.76 -5.79
C GLN A 85 -1.63 -10.32 -6.33
N ARG A 86 -2.37 -9.54 -5.56
CA ARG A 86 -3.73 -9.14 -5.92
C ARG A 86 -3.78 -7.79 -6.61
N ILE A 87 -2.77 -6.95 -6.43
CA ILE A 87 -2.73 -5.59 -6.96
C ILE A 87 -1.71 -5.52 -8.07
N THR A 88 -2.07 -4.86 -9.17
CA THR A 88 -1.21 -4.69 -10.33
C THR A 88 -0.70 -3.26 -10.37
N ASN A 89 0.52 -3.07 -10.90
CA ASN A 89 1.07 -1.72 -11.10
C ASN A 89 0.11 -0.85 -11.87
N GLY A 90 -0.14 0.35 -11.36
CA GLY A 90 -1.02 1.31 -12.01
C GLY A 90 -2.49 1.12 -11.69
N GLN A 91 -2.84 0.06 -11.00
CA GLN A 91 -4.23 -0.17 -10.63
C GLN A 91 -4.68 0.86 -9.60
N GLN A 92 -5.85 1.44 -9.84
CA GLN A 92 -6.41 2.40 -8.90
C GLN A 92 -6.95 1.65 -7.68
N ILE A 93 -6.48 2.01 -6.49
CA ILE A 93 -6.92 1.38 -5.26
C ILE A 93 -7.23 2.45 -4.22
N THR A 94 -8.03 2.08 -3.22
CA THR A 94 -8.35 2.95 -2.09
C THR A 94 -7.86 2.29 -0.81
N VAL A 95 -6.98 2.98 -0.10
CA VAL A 95 -6.46 2.52 1.18
C VAL A 95 -7.17 3.26 2.28
N ASP A 96 -7.82 2.52 3.19
CA ASP A 96 -8.45 3.08 4.36
C ASP A 96 -7.68 2.60 5.58
N GLY A 97 -6.74 3.42 6.02
CA GLY A 97 -5.89 3.08 7.16
C GLY A 97 -6.60 3.17 8.48
N SER A 98 -7.78 3.77 8.52
CA SER A 98 -8.58 3.82 9.73
C SER A 98 -9.40 2.55 9.92
N ALA A 99 -9.86 1.96 8.82
CA ALA A 99 -10.66 0.73 8.86
C ALA A 99 -9.82 -0.53 8.66
N GLY A 100 -8.59 -0.41 8.14
CA GLY A 100 -7.76 -1.56 7.85
C GLY A 100 -8.16 -2.28 6.57
N THR A 101 -8.64 -1.54 5.57
CA THR A 101 -9.10 -2.15 4.32
C THR A 101 -8.42 -1.52 3.13
N VAL A 102 -8.31 -2.32 2.05
CA VAL A 102 -7.83 -1.86 0.76
C VAL A 102 -8.87 -2.28 -0.29
N ASP A 103 -9.50 -1.30 -0.91
CA ASP A 103 -10.50 -1.54 -1.92
C ASP A 103 -9.80 -1.58 -3.28
N LEU A 104 -9.92 -2.69 -3.98
CA LEU A 104 -9.26 -2.90 -5.27
C LEU A 104 -10.06 -2.32 -6.43
N GLY A 105 -11.16 -1.66 -6.14
CA GLY A 105 -12.01 -1.12 -7.17
C GLY A 105 -12.96 -2.17 -7.72
N SER A 106 -13.83 -1.75 -8.63
CA SER A 106 -14.80 -2.68 -9.23
C SER A 106 -14.16 -3.48 -10.33
N ASP A 107 -13.12 -2.99 -10.89
CA ASP A 107 -12.42 -3.67 -11.95
C ASP A 107 -13.26 -4.47 -12.85
N MET A 108 -14.14 -4.39 -12.74
CA MET A 108 -14.81 -5.13 -13.52
C MET A 108 -15.05 -4.72 -14.67
N PRO A 109 -14.58 -4.94 -15.01
CA PRO A 109 -14.57 -4.44 -15.75
C PRO A 109 -15.38 -4.38 -16.47
N GLY A 110 -15.41 -4.39 -16.27
CA GLY A 110 -15.92 -4.22 -16.69
C GLY A 110 -16.54 -4.42 -16.94
N GLY A 111 -16.43 -4.55 -16.70
CA GLY A 111 -16.81 -4.72 -16.82
C GLY A 111 -17.34 -5.04 -16.89
N PRO A 112 -17.61 -5.08 -17.04
CA PRO A 112 -17.95 -5.36 -17.08
C PRO A 112 -18.22 -5.54 -17.20
N GLY A 113 -17.85 -5.49 -17.01
CA GLY A 113 -17.84 -5.43 -17.17
C GLY A 113 -18.00 -5.59 -17.33
#